data_ba4723bf857bd74837285adce3337aed
#
_entry.id   ba4723bf857bd74837285adce3337aed
#
_cell.length_a   1.000
_cell.length_b   1.000
_cell.length_c   1.000
_cell.angle_alpha   90.00
_cell.angle_beta   90.00
_cell.angle_gamma   90.00
#
_symmetry.space_group_name_H-M   'P 1'
#
loop_
_entity.id
_entity.type
_entity.pdbx_description
1 polymer ?
#
loop_
_entity_poly.entity_id
_entity_poly.type
_entity_poly.pdbx_seq_one_letter_code
_entity_poly.pdbx_strand_id
1 'polypeptide(L)'
;MPTTGFAPEANSFSIHYITIVNYEYICSAVQQIARKAGHFIAEERKNFSREAVEIKGQSDFVSYVDKKSEEMIVAALKLLLPGSGFITEEGTAGQSGEKYLWIIDPLDGTTNFIHGMPPYAVSIALMEDKELVAGVVYEVTNDECFYAWKGGKAWL
;
A
#
# COMPACT_ATOMS: atom_id res chain seq x y z
N MET A 1 -31.79 44.37 -42.27
CA MET A 1 -30.82 44.57 -41.18
C MET A 1 -30.93 43.36 -40.26
N PRO A 2 -29.92 42.48 -40.16
CA PRO A 2 -29.94 41.36 -39.22
C PRO A 2 -29.34 41.77 -37.89
N THR A 3 -30.06 41.53 -36.80
CA THR A 3 -29.60 41.74 -35.43
C THR A 3 -28.72 40.57 -35.02
N THR A 4 -27.47 40.86 -34.71
CA THR A 4 -26.49 39.93 -34.16
C THR A 4 -26.81 39.68 -32.68
N GLY A 5 -27.27 38.47 -32.36
CA GLY A 5 -27.39 38.01 -30.97
C GLY A 5 -26.01 37.64 -30.40
N PHE A 6 -25.60 38.33 -29.36
CA PHE A 6 -24.48 37.95 -28.53
C PHE A 6 -24.91 36.83 -27.59
N ALA A 7 -24.35 35.64 -27.75
CA ALA A 7 -24.46 34.57 -26.76
C ALA A 7 -23.41 34.82 -25.67
N PRO A 8 -23.74 34.74 -24.38
CA PRO A 8 -22.76 34.84 -23.31
C PRO A 8 -21.90 33.56 -23.27
N GLU A 9 -20.59 33.74 -23.37
CA GLU A 9 -19.62 32.68 -23.11
C GLU A 9 -19.78 32.20 -21.65
N ALA A 10 -20.12 30.92 -21.48
CA ALA A 10 -20.14 30.29 -20.20
C ALA A 10 -18.69 30.09 -19.73
N ASN A 11 -18.18 31.01 -18.89
CA ASN A 11 -16.96 30.80 -18.15
C ASN A 11 -17.12 29.60 -17.22
N SER A 12 -16.61 28.45 -17.64
CA SER A 12 -16.49 27.27 -16.76
C SER A 12 -15.35 27.54 -15.78
N PHE A 13 -15.67 28.11 -14.63
CA PHE A 13 -14.76 28.10 -13.49
C PHE A 13 -14.63 26.66 -13.03
N SER A 14 -13.59 25.97 -13.48
CA SER A 14 -13.18 24.69 -12.91
C SER A 14 -12.65 24.96 -11.49
N ILE A 15 -13.51 24.80 -10.49
CA ILE A 15 -13.10 24.84 -9.09
C ILE A 15 -12.28 23.57 -8.85
N HIS A 16 -10.96 23.70 -8.94
CA HIS A 16 -10.06 22.66 -8.48
C HIS A 16 -10.13 22.65 -6.95
N TYR A 17 -10.92 21.76 -6.39
CA TYR A 17 -10.82 21.43 -4.97
C TYR A 17 -9.42 20.86 -4.75
N ILE A 18 -8.54 21.64 -4.15
CA ILE A 18 -7.27 21.13 -3.61
C ILE A 18 -7.68 20.28 -2.41
N THR A 19 -7.85 18.99 -2.64
CA THR A 19 -8.05 18.04 -1.56
C THR A 19 -6.73 17.94 -0.82
N ILE A 20 -6.62 18.63 0.31
CA ILE A 20 -5.45 18.47 1.19
C ILE A 20 -5.53 17.07 1.77
N VAL A 21 -4.56 16.23 1.42
CA VAL A 21 -4.46 14.88 1.97
C VAL A 21 -4.06 14.98 3.44
N ASN A 22 -4.87 14.40 4.32
CA ASN A 22 -4.56 14.30 5.75
C ASN A 22 -3.67 13.08 5.98
N TYR A 23 -2.37 13.30 6.18
CA TYR A 23 -1.39 12.21 6.34
C TYR A 23 -1.61 11.38 7.62
N GLU A 24 -2.13 11.99 8.70
CA GLU A 24 -2.49 11.26 9.91
C GLU A 24 -3.61 10.26 9.64
N TYR A 25 -4.68 10.71 8.96
CA TYR A 25 -5.77 9.82 8.53
C TYR A 25 -5.28 8.71 7.59
N ILE A 26 -4.47 9.07 6.58
CA ILE A 26 -3.86 8.11 5.66
C ILE A 26 -3.04 7.07 6.44
N CYS A 27 -2.16 7.53 7.33
CA CYS A 27 -1.32 6.66 8.14
C CYS A 27 -2.14 5.70 9.00
N SER A 28 -3.23 6.19 9.63
CA SER A 28 -4.15 5.36 10.41
C SER A 28 -4.86 4.29 9.56
N ALA A 29 -5.31 4.65 8.35
CA ALA A 29 -5.92 3.70 7.43
C ALA A 29 -4.90 2.65 6.93
N VAL A 30 -3.66 3.07 6.63
CA VAL A 30 -2.59 2.17 6.18
C VAL A 30 -2.21 1.16 7.27
N GLN A 31 -2.22 1.55 8.56
CA GLN A 31 -2.01 0.60 9.65
C GLN A 31 -3.04 -0.54 9.62
N GLN A 32 -4.31 -0.25 9.36
CA GLN A 32 -5.36 -1.28 9.26
C GLN A 32 -5.14 -2.19 8.04
N ILE A 33 -4.68 -1.62 6.92
CA ILE A 33 -4.35 -2.38 5.71
C ILE A 33 -3.16 -3.31 5.98
N ALA A 34 -2.08 -2.80 6.57
CA ALA A 34 -0.88 -3.56 6.90
C ALA A 34 -1.19 -4.71 7.88
N ARG A 35 -1.97 -4.45 8.94
CA ARG A 35 -2.43 -5.49 9.88
C ARG A 35 -3.24 -6.57 9.19
N LYS A 36 -4.16 -6.20 8.29
CA LYS A 36 -4.97 -7.17 7.54
C LYS A 36 -4.12 -8.07 6.64
N ALA A 37 -3.15 -7.50 5.94
CA ALA A 37 -2.20 -8.26 5.14
C ALA A 37 -1.31 -9.16 6.02
N GLY A 38 -0.79 -8.64 7.12
CA GLY A 38 0.01 -9.40 8.06
C GLY A 38 -0.74 -10.55 8.73
N HIS A 39 -2.02 -10.38 9.05
CA HIS A 39 -2.86 -11.49 9.53
C HIS A 39 -3.03 -12.59 8.48
N PHE A 40 -3.21 -12.22 7.21
CA PHE A 40 -3.23 -13.19 6.12
C PHE A 40 -1.89 -13.95 6.04
N ILE A 41 -0.77 -13.25 6.09
CA ILE A 41 0.58 -13.83 6.06
C ILE A 41 0.77 -14.81 7.25
N ALA A 42 0.33 -14.41 8.45
CA ALA A 42 0.42 -15.25 9.65
C ALA A 42 -0.41 -16.54 9.53
N GLU A 43 -1.62 -16.46 8.95
CA GLU A 43 -2.47 -17.64 8.72
C GLU A 43 -1.86 -18.58 7.67
N GLU A 44 -1.35 -18.04 6.55
CA GLU A 44 -0.66 -18.83 5.54
C GLU A 44 0.60 -19.50 6.13
N ARG A 45 1.32 -18.81 7.02
CA ARG A 45 2.49 -19.39 7.72
C ARG A 45 2.12 -20.60 8.58
N LYS A 46 0.97 -20.57 9.26
CA LYS A 46 0.48 -21.73 10.05
C LYS A 46 0.18 -22.94 9.17
N ASN A 47 -0.34 -22.68 7.95
CA ASN A 47 -0.66 -23.70 6.95
C ASN A 47 0.57 -24.21 6.19
N PHE A 48 1.72 -23.58 6.42
CA PHE A 48 3.00 -23.94 5.80
C PHE A 48 3.56 -25.20 6.46
N SER A 49 3.18 -26.38 5.97
CA SER A 49 3.76 -27.65 6.40
C SER A 49 4.92 -28.05 5.47
N ARG A 50 5.92 -28.78 6.01
CA ARG A 50 7.01 -29.33 5.19
C ARG A 50 6.48 -30.23 4.06
N GLU A 51 5.37 -30.91 4.27
CA GLU A 51 4.73 -31.77 3.28
C GLU A 51 4.09 -30.99 2.12
N ALA A 52 3.50 -29.81 2.40
CA ALA A 52 2.98 -28.94 1.36
C ALA A 52 4.10 -28.32 0.49
N VAL A 53 5.28 -28.12 1.08
CA VAL A 53 6.48 -27.61 0.42
C VAL A 53 7.10 -28.64 -0.53
N GLU A 54 7.07 -29.92 -0.18
CA GLU A 54 7.59 -30.99 -1.03
C GLU A 54 6.75 -31.20 -2.30
N ILE A 55 5.44 -30.88 -2.25
CA ILE A 55 4.50 -31.10 -3.36
C ILE A 55 4.48 -29.93 -4.37
N LYS A 56 4.65 -28.69 -3.92
CA LYS A 56 4.52 -27.48 -4.77
C LYS A 56 5.81 -26.66 -4.94
N GLY A 57 6.88 -27.03 -4.24
CA GLY A 57 8.08 -26.20 -4.16
C GLY A 57 7.93 -25.04 -3.16
N GLN A 58 8.95 -24.84 -2.37
CA GLN A 58 8.99 -23.78 -1.34
C GLN A 58 8.84 -22.38 -1.95
N SER A 59 9.48 -22.16 -3.10
CA SER A 59 9.45 -20.89 -3.83
C SER A 59 8.07 -20.53 -4.34
N ASP A 60 7.29 -21.50 -4.82
CA ASP A 60 5.95 -21.24 -5.37
C ASP A 60 4.95 -20.83 -4.28
N PHE A 61 5.05 -21.42 -3.09
CA PHE A 61 4.20 -21.05 -1.96
C PHE A 61 4.52 -19.63 -1.48
N VAL A 62 5.79 -19.30 -1.34
CA VAL A 62 6.22 -17.96 -0.90
C VAL A 62 5.78 -16.91 -1.90
N SER A 63 6.03 -17.13 -3.21
CA SER A 63 5.55 -16.23 -4.26
C SER A 63 4.02 -16.04 -4.24
N TYR A 64 3.26 -17.09 -3.89
CA TYR A 64 1.81 -16.96 -3.72
C TYR A 64 1.44 -16.04 -2.56
N VAL A 65 2.07 -16.22 -1.38
CA VAL A 65 1.78 -15.39 -0.20
C VAL A 65 2.15 -13.93 -0.46
N ASP A 66 3.31 -13.69 -1.05
CA ASP A 66 3.79 -12.36 -1.42
C ASP A 66 2.84 -11.66 -2.38
N LYS A 67 2.58 -12.25 -3.53
CA LYS A 67 1.66 -11.70 -4.55
C LYS A 67 0.27 -11.45 -4.01
N LYS A 68 -0.25 -12.38 -3.22
CA LYS A 68 -1.59 -12.25 -2.67
C LYS A 68 -1.68 -11.12 -1.65
N SER A 69 -0.65 -10.96 -0.82
CA SER A 69 -0.53 -9.84 0.12
C SER A 69 -0.45 -8.51 -0.63
N GLU A 70 0.38 -8.43 -1.69
CA GLU A 70 0.50 -7.23 -2.53
C GLU A 70 -0.84 -6.86 -3.18
N GLU A 71 -1.54 -7.82 -3.80
CA GLU A 71 -2.87 -7.60 -4.39
C GLU A 71 -3.87 -7.02 -3.38
N MET A 72 -3.90 -7.56 -2.16
CA MET A 72 -4.79 -7.09 -1.10
C MET A 72 -4.47 -5.65 -0.68
N ILE A 73 -3.19 -5.34 -0.50
CA ILE A 73 -2.71 -4.00 -0.13
C ILE A 73 -3.03 -3.01 -1.24
N VAL A 74 -2.64 -3.30 -2.48
CA VAL A 74 -2.87 -2.44 -3.65
C VAL A 74 -4.36 -2.15 -3.85
N ALA A 75 -5.23 -3.17 -3.75
CA ALA A 75 -6.67 -2.99 -3.88
C ALA A 75 -7.23 -2.00 -2.84
N ALA A 76 -6.79 -2.12 -1.58
CA ALA A 76 -7.22 -1.23 -0.51
C ALA A 76 -6.67 0.20 -0.67
N LEU A 77 -5.40 0.35 -1.06
CA LEU A 77 -4.77 1.66 -1.26
C LEU A 77 -5.35 2.42 -2.46
N LYS A 78 -5.75 1.73 -3.53
CA LYS A 78 -6.48 2.33 -4.66
C LYS A 78 -7.80 2.96 -4.24
N LEU A 79 -8.50 2.36 -3.28
CA LEU A 79 -9.73 2.91 -2.71
C LEU A 79 -9.46 4.05 -1.75
N LEU A 80 -8.37 3.98 -0.96
CA LEU A 80 -8.01 5.00 0.02
C LEU A 80 -7.55 6.30 -0.65
N LEU A 81 -6.74 6.22 -1.71
CA LEU A 81 -6.21 7.37 -2.44
C LEU A 81 -6.30 7.13 -3.96
N PRO A 82 -7.48 7.36 -4.56
CA PRO A 82 -7.67 7.19 -5.99
C PRO A 82 -6.72 8.07 -6.82
N GLY A 83 -6.18 7.53 -7.91
CA GLY A 83 -5.24 8.22 -8.79
C GLY A 83 -3.79 8.18 -8.31
N SER A 84 -3.46 7.50 -7.22
CA SER A 84 -2.08 7.25 -6.82
C SER A 84 -1.42 6.16 -7.69
N GLY A 85 -0.10 6.28 -7.88
CA GLY A 85 0.74 5.25 -8.49
C GLY A 85 1.29 4.26 -7.46
N PHE A 86 2.03 3.24 -7.94
CA PHE A 86 2.54 2.15 -7.12
C PHE A 86 3.95 1.74 -7.56
N ILE A 87 4.83 1.55 -6.58
CA ILE A 87 6.09 0.80 -6.69
C ILE A 87 5.91 -0.43 -5.80
N THR A 88 5.94 -1.61 -6.39
CA THR A 88 5.68 -2.87 -5.71
C THR A 88 6.77 -3.88 -6.03
N GLU A 89 7.07 -4.78 -5.10
CA GLU A 89 8.12 -5.79 -5.27
C GLU A 89 7.71 -6.85 -6.29
N GLU A 90 6.48 -7.35 -6.20
CA GLU A 90 5.96 -8.40 -7.07
C GLU A 90 5.42 -7.88 -8.42
N GLY A 91 5.35 -6.56 -8.59
CA GLY A 91 4.98 -5.92 -9.86
C GLY A 91 3.50 -6.07 -10.22
N THR A 92 2.62 -6.32 -9.24
CA THR A 92 1.17 -6.48 -9.48
C THR A 92 0.47 -5.18 -9.86
N ALA A 93 1.13 -4.03 -9.65
CA ALA A 93 0.62 -2.71 -10.01
C ALA A 93 1.62 -1.94 -10.87
N GLY A 94 1.12 -1.21 -11.88
CA GLY A 94 1.96 -0.36 -12.74
C GLY A 94 2.39 0.92 -12.03
N GLN A 95 3.60 1.40 -12.38
CA GLN A 95 4.04 2.73 -12.02
C GLN A 95 3.39 3.75 -12.95
N SER A 96 2.78 4.80 -12.39
CA SER A 96 2.43 6.01 -13.10
C SER A 96 3.07 7.20 -12.38
N GLY A 97 3.48 8.21 -13.13
CA GLY A 97 4.20 9.37 -12.60
C GLY A 97 3.31 10.36 -11.85
N GLU A 98 2.46 9.84 -11.00
CA GLU A 98 1.46 10.58 -10.27
C GLU A 98 2.08 11.38 -9.11
N LYS A 99 1.37 12.40 -8.66
CA LYS A 99 1.74 13.21 -7.49
C LYS A 99 1.94 12.33 -6.26
N TYR A 100 1.07 11.32 -6.07
CA TYR A 100 1.12 10.36 -4.97
C TYR A 100 1.60 9.00 -5.47
N LEU A 101 2.56 8.41 -4.76
CA LEU A 101 3.14 7.13 -5.11
C LEU A 101 3.28 6.25 -3.86
N TRP A 102 2.66 5.10 -3.87
CA TRP A 102 2.83 4.08 -2.84
C TRP A 102 4.07 3.24 -3.10
N ILE A 103 4.82 2.94 -2.05
CA ILE A 103 5.96 2.03 -2.07
C ILE A 103 5.59 0.89 -1.13
N ILE A 104 5.59 -0.34 -1.64
CA ILE A 104 5.07 -1.51 -0.94
C ILE A 104 6.08 -2.64 -1.02
N ASP A 105 6.43 -3.18 0.15
CA ASP A 105 7.04 -4.50 0.32
C ASP A 105 6.04 -5.33 1.14
N PRO A 106 5.36 -6.30 0.51
CA PRO A 106 4.28 -7.04 1.16
C PRO A 106 4.77 -8.05 2.18
N LEU A 107 6.00 -8.55 2.05
CA LEU A 107 6.61 -9.53 2.96
C LEU A 107 8.12 -9.32 3.11
N ASP A 108 8.52 -8.20 3.72
CA ASP A 108 9.91 -7.98 4.11
C ASP A 108 10.37 -9.05 5.12
N GLY A 109 11.50 -9.67 4.82
CA GLY A 109 12.00 -10.79 5.59
C GLY A 109 11.49 -12.16 5.10
N THR A 110 11.31 -12.33 3.80
CA THR A 110 10.87 -13.56 3.13
C THR A 110 11.64 -14.81 3.61
N THR A 111 12.96 -14.70 3.76
CA THR A 111 13.81 -15.78 4.31
C THR A 111 13.38 -16.17 5.72
N ASN A 112 13.12 -15.21 6.58
CA ASN A 112 12.66 -15.45 7.94
C ASN A 112 11.29 -16.13 7.95
N PHE A 113 10.36 -15.64 7.12
CA PHE A 113 9.05 -16.26 6.92
C PHE A 113 9.17 -17.73 6.53
N ILE A 114 10.03 -18.06 5.55
CA ILE A 114 10.29 -19.43 5.10
C ILE A 114 10.73 -20.32 6.26
N HIS A 115 11.64 -19.84 7.07
CA HIS A 115 12.20 -20.60 8.20
C HIS A 115 11.34 -20.55 9.47
N GLY A 116 10.26 -19.76 9.48
CA GLY A 116 9.40 -19.57 10.65
C GLY A 116 10.09 -18.83 11.79
N MET A 117 11.02 -17.96 11.45
CA MET A 117 11.79 -17.16 12.41
C MET A 117 11.37 -15.69 12.32
N PRO A 118 11.22 -14.99 13.45
CA PRO A 118 11.01 -13.55 13.44
C PRO A 118 12.33 -12.79 13.11
N PRO A 119 12.24 -11.52 12.69
CA PRO A 119 11.03 -10.82 12.29
C PRO A 119 10.72 -11.00 10.79
N TYR A 120 9.46 -10.81 10.42
CA TYR A 120 9.04 -10.49 9.06
C TYR A 120 7.87 -9.50 9.12
N ALA A 121 7.76 -8.62 8.13
CA ALA A 121 6.92 -7.45 8.22
C ALA A 121 6.21 -7.10 6.90
N VAL A 122 5.14 -6.31 6.99
CA VAL A 122 4.53 -5.59 5.88
C VAL A 122 5.01 -4.16 5.93
N SER A 123 5.60 -3.65 4.86
CA SER A 123 6.09 -2.28 4.75
C SER A 123 5.33 -1.50 3.70
N ILE A 124 4.75 -0.36 4.07
CA ILE A 124 3.97 0.51 3.17
C ILE A 124 4.35 1.96 3.42
N ALA A 125 4.75 2.67 2.37
CA ALA A 125 5.03 4.09 2.44
C ALA A 125 4.27 4.88 1.37
N LEU A 126 3.91 6.13 1.69
CA LEU A 126 3.36 7.09 0.75
C LEU A 126 4.38 8.18 0.47
N MET A 127 4.60 8.43 -0.80
CA MET A 127 5.39 9.55 -1.31
C MET A 127 4.47 10.57 -1.99
N GLU A 128 4.69 11.86 -1.74
CA GLU A 128 4.08 12.98 -2.46
C GLU A 128 5.19 13.84 -3.04
N ASP A 129 5.16 14.10 -4.36
CA ASP A 129 6.15 14.92 -5.08
C ASP A 129 7.61 14.52 -4.73
N LYS A 130 7.90 13.21 -4.66
CA LYS A 130 9.21 12.60 -4.35
C LYS A 130 9.66 12.74 -2.88
N GLU A 131 8.78 13.16 -1.97
CA GLU A 131 9.04 13.21 -0.54
C GLU A 131 8.19 12.15 0.19
N LEU A 132 8.81 11.38 1.08
CA LEU A 132 8.07 10.46 1.93
C LEU A 132 7.22 11.24 2.94
N VAL A 133 5.91 11.02 2.93
CA VAL A 133 4.95 11.75 3.77
C VAL A 133 4.21 10.89 4.79
N ALA A 134 4.20 9.57 4.61
CA ALA A 134 3.71 8.61 5.59
C ALA A 134 4.41 7.27 5.41
N GLY A 135 4.57 6.51 6.48
CA GLY A 135 5.14 5.18 6.46
C GLY A 135 4.60 4.32 7.59
N VAL A 136 4.39 3.04 7.31
CA VAL A 136 3.94 2.01 8.24
C VAL A 136 4.76 0.76 8.01
N VAL A 137 5.29 0.19 9.10
CA VAL A 137 5.91 -1.14 9.11
C VAL A 137 5.20 -1.95 10.17
N TYR A 138 4.51 -3.00 9.75
CA TYR A 138 3.82 -3.92 10.65
C TYR A 138 4.61 -5.22 10.78
N GLU A 139 5.24 -5.42 11.92
CA GLU A 139 5.91 -6.66 12.28
C GLU A 139 4.87 -7.70 12.68
N VAL A 140 4.82 -8.80 11.94
CA VAL A 140 3.71 -9.76 11.98
C VAL A 140 3.77 -10.67 13.22
N THR A 141 4.97 -11.01 13.67
CA THR A 141 5.16 -12.05 14.70
C THR A 141 4.86 -11.56 16.12
N ASN A 142 5.14 -10.28 16.40
CA ASN A 142 4.90 -9.64 17.70
C ASN A 142 3.66 -8.73 17.71
N ASP A 143 2.95 -8.59 16.56
CA ASP A 143 1.83 -7.65 16.39
C ASP A 143 2.23 -6.19 16.69
N GLU A 144 3.45 -5.80 16.29
CA GLU A 144 3.98 -4.45 16.48
C GLU A 144 3.81 -3.61 15.22
N CYS A 145 3.34 -2.36 15.37
CA CYS A 145 3.09 -1.49 14.24
C CYS A 145 3.80 -0.16 14.40
N PHE A 146 4.92 -0.01 13.71
CA PHE A 146 5.70 1.22 13.65
C PHE A 146 5.13 2.14 12.57
N TYR A 147 4.89 3.40 12.89
CA TYR A 147 4.33 4.33 11.92
C TYR A 147 4.74 5.77 12.17
N ALA A 148 4.75 6.56 11.09
CA ALA A 148 5.05 7.98 11.12
C ALA A 148 4.39 8.70 9.95
N TRP A 149 4.14 9.99 10.12
CA TRP A 149 3.69 10.86 9.02
C TRP A 149 4.34 12.24 9.11
N LYS A 150 4.42 12.93 7.97
CA LYS A 150 4.97 14.29 7.88
C LYS A 150 4.17 15.26 8.74
N GLY A 151 4.86 15.93 9.67
CA GLY A 151 4.25 16.81 10.67
C GLY A 151 3.82 16.12 11.97
N GLY A 152 3.87 14.78 12.01
CA GLY A 152 3.69 13.99 13.23
C GLY A 152 5.00 13.56 13.87
N LYS A 153 4.90 12.55 14.74
CA LYS A 153 6.04 11.85 15.34
C LYS A 153 6.11 10.42 14.81
N ALA A 154 7.13 9.67 15.21
CA ALA A 154 7.16 8.23 15.06
C ALA A 154 6.53 7.56 16.28
N TRP A 155 5.78 6.51 16.05
CA TRP A 155 4.98 5.78 17.03
C TRP A 155 5.18 4.29 16.90
N LEU A 156 4.90 3.56 17.97
CA LEU A 156 4.75 2.12 18.06
C LEU A 156 3.37 1.78 18.62
#